data_2c28158fc01f1a6a497d2707af4f36f3
#
_entry.id   2c28158fc01f1a6a497d2707af4f36f3
#
_cell.length_a   1.000
_cell.length_b   1.000
_cell.length_c   1.000
_cell.angle_alpha   90.00
_cell.angle_beta   90.00
_cell.angle_gamma   90.00
#
_symmetry.space_group_name_H-M   'P 1'
#
loop_
_entity.id
_entity.type
_entity.pdbx_description
1 polymer ?
#
loop_
_entity_poly.entity_id
_entity_poly.type
_entity_poly.pdbx_seq_one_letter_code
_entity_poly.pdbx_strand_id
1 'polypeptide(L)'
;EDFYLAEALEYITAWKQATASSPVGVCGPIGPTEQLPLVARLVNELQLDLSNAHFWGMDEWYVNGKELNASHPLSFEKADRELCFNLMDAKFKIPDSNLHFPKADTNKYISSWESGVRCAVMQGGQGDTKHWAFNDPVKREGKYKDAPPTPEEFRKLSTRVVDLHPITCMQNARTSAGGVVTGIPRQALTVGPVQTWKADKVSIWQAGAHDNPFGQRLTALMISKKIMDSAVPMSLLADHPNVQFNYYRGGIGVCETEMH
;
A
#
# COMPACT_ATOMS: atom_id res chain seq x y z
N GLU A 1 13.68 11.22 -10.39
CA GLU A 1 12.45 11.65 -11.09
C GLU A 1 11.83 10.52 -11.90
N ASP A 2 12.58 9.84 -12.78
CA ASP A 2 12.06 8.78 -13.67
C ASP A 2 11.38 7.64 -12.92
N PHE A 3 11.87 7.29 -11.73
CA PHE A 3 11.30 6.25 -10.89
C PHE A 3 9.86 6.60 -10.45
N TYR A 4 9.67 7.78 -9.88
CA TYR A 4 8.35 8.24 -9.44
C TYR A 4 7.41 8.54 -10.62
N LEU A 5 7.96 8.96 -11.75
CA LEU A 5 7.18 9.10 -12.98
C LEU A 5 6.68 7.76 -13.47
N ALA A 6 7.53 6.72 -13.47
CA ALA A 6 7.13 5.37 -13.84
C ALA A 6 6.06 4.82 -12.88
N GLU A 7 6.20 5.11 -11.59
CA GLU A 7 5.21 4.76 -10.55
C GLU A 7 3.87 5.48 -10.81
N ALA A 8 3.88 6.78 -11.11
CA ALA A 8 2.69 7.55 -11.45
C ALA A 8 2.00 7.04 -12.74
N LEU A 9 2.78 6.64 -13.73
CA LEU A 9 2.25 6.13 -15.00
C LEU A 9 1.49 4.80 -14.83
N GLU A 10 1.70 4.03 -13.78
CA GLU A 10 0.86 2.86 -13.48
C GLU A 10 -0.60 3.28 -13.18
N TYR A 11 -0.81 4.35 -12.40
CA TYR A 11 -2.14 4.90 -12.14
C TYR A 11 -2.81 5.34 -13.45
N ILE A 12 -2.09 6.11 -14.24
CA ILE A 12 -2.61 6.64 -15.52
C ILE A 12 -2.96 5.49 -16.46
N THR A 13 -2.09 4.49 -16.59
CA THR A 13 -2.29 3.32 -17.45
C THR A 13 -3.50 2.50 -17.01
N ALA A 14 -3.71 2.35 -15.70
CA ALA A 14 -4.87 1.68 -15.14
C ALA A 14 -6.16 2.47 -15.43
N TRP A 15 -6.21 3.74 -15.03
CA TRP A 15 -7.41 4.57 -15.12
C TRP A 15 -7.82 4.89 -16.56
N LYS A 16 -6.89 4.94 -17.51
CA LYS A 16 -7.23 5.08 -18.96
C LYS A 16 -8.09 3.94 -19.49
N GLN A 17 -8.18 2.81 -18.80
CA GLN A 17 -9.01 1.68 -19.18
C GLN A 17 -10.45 1.79 -18.66
N ALA A 18 -10.72 2.73 -17.75
CA ALA A 18 -12.02 2.88 -17.13
C ALA A 18 -13.07 3.37 -18.10
N THR A 19 -14.21 2.70 -18.15
CA THR A 19 -15.40 3.10 -18.90
C THR A 19 -16.66 2.91 -18.06
N ALA A 20 -17.78 3.49 -18.46
CA ALA A 20 -19.05 3.30 -17.76
C ALA A 20 -19.50 1.84 -17.66
N SER A 21 -19.18 1.01 -18.65
CA SER A 21 -19.49 -0.43 -18.65
C SER A 21 -18.40 -1.30 -18.02
N SER A 22 -17.22 -0.76 -17.80
CA SER A 22 -16.07 -1.48 -17.21
C SER A 22 -15.27 -0.50 -16.34
N PRO A 23 -15.75 -0.18 -15.14
CA PRO A 23 -15.03 0.71 -14.22
C PRO A 23 -13.74 0.05 -13.74
N VAL A 24 -12.68 0.85 -13.61
CA VAL A 24 -11.36 0.39 -13.21
C VAL A 24 -10.84 1.22 -12.04
N GLY A 25 -10.25 0.55 -11.09
CA GLY A 25 -9.65 1.19 -9.93
C GLY A 25 -8.18 0.84 -9.72
N VAL A 26 -7.58 1.62 -8.86
CA VAL A 26 -6.22 1.46 -8.33
C VAL A 26 -6.32 1.41 -6.83
N CYS A 27 -5.59 0.50 -6.19
CA CYS A 27 -5.36 0.56 -4.75
C CYS A 27 -3.96 1.13 -4.51
N GLY A 28 -3.87 2.21 -3.74
CA GLY A 28 -2.62 2.96 -3.58
C GLY A 28 -2.24 3.21 -2.13
N PRO A 29 -0.92 3.34 -1.85
CA PRO A 29 -0.37 3.56 -0.52
C PRO A 29 -0.22 5.05 -0.19
N ILE A 30 -0.05 5.32 1.09
CA ILE A 30 0.69 6.49 1.56
C ILE A 30 2.06 6.01 2.04
N GLY A 31 3.01 6.06 1.12
CA GLY A 31 4.41 5.64 1.27
C GLY A 31 4.82 4.57 0.24
N PRO A 32 5.47 5.00 -0.85
CA PRO A 32 5.89 6.36 -1.20
C PRO A 32 4.73 7.31 -1.55
N THR A 33 4.99 8.61 -1.58
CA THR A 33 3.99 9.66 -1.86
C THR A 33 4.39 10.59 -3.01
N GLU A 34 5.63 10.54 -3.44
CA GLU A 34 6.20 11.45 -4.44
C GLU A 34 5.57 11.30 -5.83
N GLN A 35 4.99 10.14 -6.13
CA GLN A 35 4.23 9.91 -7.36
C GLN A 35 2.87 10.62 -7.37
N LEU A 36 2.25 10.85 -6.21
CA LEU A 36 0.88 11.34 -6.12
C LEU A 36 0.66 12.71 -6.81
N PRO A 37 1.51 13.74 -6.58
CA PRO A 37 1.39 14.99 -7.32
C PRO A 37 1.64 14.83 -8.83
N LEU A 38 2.50 13.88 -9.22
CA LEU A 38 2.74 13.59 -10.63
C LEU A 38 1.52 12.94 -11.29
N VAL A 39 0.80 12.07 -10.57
CA VAL A 39 -0.47 11.51 -11.03
C VAL A 39 -1.48 12.63 -11.33
N ALA A 40 -1.69 13.54 -10.38
CA ALA A 40 -2.62 14.65 -10.56
C ALA A 40 -2.24 15.54 -11.74
N ARG A 41 -0.95 15.88 -11.86
CA ARG A 41 -0.42 16.63 -12.98
C ARG A 41 -0.68 15.94 -14.33
N LEU A 42 -0.38 14.65 -14.42
CA LEU A 42 -0.59 13.87 -15.64
C LEU A 42 -2.08 13.79 -16.01
N VAL A 43 -2.98 13.63 -15.04
CA VAL A 43 -4.44 13.66 -15.27
C VAL A 43 -4.85 14.99 -15.92
N ASN A 44 -4.37 16.11 -15.37
CA ASN A 44 -4.71 17.44 -15.88
C ASN A 44 -4.11 17.71 -17.27
N GLU A 45 -2.82 17.40 -17.47
CA GLU A 45 -2.12 17.63 -18.74
C GLU A 45 -2.67 16.75 -19.88
N LEU A 46 -3.00 15.49 -19.57
CA LEU A 46 -3.59 14.56 -20.55
C LEU A 46 -5.10 14.76 -20.71
N GLN A 47 -5.72 15.62 -19.90
CA GLN A 47 -7.18 15.82 -19.84
C GLN A 47 -7.94 14.50 -19.68
N LEU A 48 -7.43 13.65 -18.78
CA LEU A 48 -7.96 12.30 -18.59
C LEU A 48 -9.24 12.33 -17.75
N ASP A 49 -10.38 12.01 -18.35
CA ASP A 49 -11.65 11.88 -17.67
C ASP A 49 -11.65 10.65 -16.75
N LEU A 50 -11.73 10.87 -15.45
CA LEU A 50 -11.74 9.84 -14.42
C LEU A 50 -13.14 9.60 -13.82
N SER A 51 -14.21 9.99 -14.50
CA SER A 51 -15.59 9.83 -14.02
C SER A 51 -15.97 8.37 -13.72
N ASN A 52 -15.34 7.40 -14.38
CA ASN A 52 -15.54 5.96 -14.18
C ASN A 52 -14.34 5.27 -13.49
N ALA A 53 -13.37 6.03 -13.05
CA ALA A 53 -12.23 5.52 -12.30
C ALA A 53 -12.57 5.39 -10.81
N HIS A 54 -11.91 4.45 -10.14
CA HIS A 54 -12.01 4.23 -8.71
C HIS A 54 -10.63 4.24 -8.05
N PHE A 55 -10.63 4.49 -6.74
CA PHE A 55 -9.43 4.40 -5.92
C PHE A 55 -9.75 3.76 -4.58
N TRP A 56 -8.85 2.90 -4.10
CA TRP A 56 -8.85 2.37 -2.74
C TRP A 56 -7.58 2.82 -2.02
N GLY A 57 -7.73 3.58 -0.91
CA GLY A 57 -6.64 3.79 0.03
C GLY A 57 -6.34 2.49 0.78
N MET A 58 -5.07 2.18 1.00
CA MET A 58 -4.69 0.92 1.65
C MET A 58 -4.98 0.88 3.13
N ASP A 59 -4.75 1.99 3.82
CA ASP A 59 -4.68 2.04 5.27
C ASP A 59 -5.30 3.32 5.81
N GLU A 60 -5.66 3.29 7.10
CA GLU A 60 -5.91 4.47 7.90
C GLU A 60 -5.62 4.16 9.38
N TRP A 61 -5.21 5.14 10.14
CA TRP A 61 -5.01 5.01 11.57
C TRP A 61 -6.32 4.74 12.30
N TYR A 62 -6.25 3.93 13.35
CA TYR A 62 -7.40 3.58 14.19
C TYR A 62 -7.13 3.97 15.64
N VAL A 63 -7.99 4.84 16.18
CA VAL A 63 -7.83 5.40 17.53
C VAL A 63 -9.19 5.44 18.23
N ASN A 64 -9.25 4.90 19.43
CA ASN A 64 -10.47 4.94 20.27
C ASN A 64 -11.73 4.41 19.55
N GLY A 65 -11.60 3.32 18.81
CA GLY A 65 -12.74 2.68 18.15
C GLY A 65 -13.16 3.31 16.82
N LYS A 66 -12.37 4.24 16.26
CA LYS A 66 -12.67 4.93 15.00
C LYS A 66 -11.40 5.12 14.16
N GLU A 67 -11.61 5.26 12.86
CA GLU A 67 -10.56 5.78 11.98
C GLU A 67 -10.20 7.22 12.35
N LEU A 68 -8.98 7.61 12.03
CA LEU A 68 -8.54 8.98 12.22
C LEU A 68 -9.33 9.91 11.29
N ASN A 69 -9.69 11.08 11.81
CA ASN A 69 -10.45 12.07 11.02
C ASN A 69 -9.58 12.54 9.82
N ALA A 70 -10.20 12.65 8.65
CA ALA A 70 -9.54 13.12 7.43
C ALA A 70 -9.01 14.57 7.49
N SER A 71 -9.26 15.31 8.58
CA SER A 71 -8.60 16.61 8.85
C SER A 71 -7.33 16.48 9.70
N HIS A 72 -7.06 15.31 10.28
CA HIS A 72 -5.90 15.10 11.14
C HIS A 72 -4.60 15.06 10.31
N PRO A 73 -3.49 15.69 10.77
CA PRO A 73 -2.24 15.75 10.00
C PRO A 73 -1.66 14.38 9.60
N LEU A 74 -1.91 13.34 10.39
CA LEU A 74 -1.43 11.98 10.11
C LEU A 74 -2.41 11.14 9.28
N SER A 75 -3.63 11.62 8.95
CA SER A 75 -4.59 10.82 8.18
C SER A 75 -4.07 10.52 6.78
N PHE A 76 -4.15 9.25 6.38
CA PHE A 76 -3.79 8.81 5.05
C PHE A 76 -4.80 9.28 4.00
N GLU A 77 -6.10 9.25 4.32
CA GLU A 77 -7.11 9.84 3.45
C GLU A 77 -6.82 11.33 3.17
N LYS A 78 -6.42 12.08 4.22
CA LYS A 78 -6.03 13.48 4.05
C LYS A 78 -4.86 13.60 3.06
N ALA A 79 -3.82 12.81 3.25
CA ALA A 79 -2.63 12.85 2.40
C ALA A 79 -2.96 12.51 0.94
N ASP A 80 -3.74 11.46 0.67
CA ASP A 80 -4.22 11.12 -0.67
C ASP A 80 -5.00 12.27 -1.31
N ARG A 81 -5.89 12.89 -0.55
CA ARG A 81 -6.68 14.03 -1.05
C ARG A 81 -5.82 15.25 -1.35
N GLU A 82 -4.94 15.63 -0.45
CA GLU A 82 -4.11 16.83 -0.59
C GLU A 82 -3.00 16.67 -1.63
N LEU A 83 -2.40 15.49 -1.73
CA LEU A 83 -1.28 15.25 -2.64
C LEU A 83 -1.71 14.82 -4.06
N CYS A 84 -2.96 14.36 -4.22
CA CYS A 84 -3.44 13.84 -5.48
C CYS A 84 -4.81 14.41 -5.88
N PHE A 85 -5.89 13.99 -5.22
CA PHE A 85 -7.25 14.22 -5.73
C PHE A 85 -7.69 15.67 -5.75
N ASN A 86 -7.26 16.49 -4.77
CA ASN A 86 -7.58 17.91 -4.72
C ASN A 86 -6.74 18.75 -5.72
N LEU A 87 -5.67 18.18 -6.28
CA LEU A 87 -4.84 18.83 -7.30
C LEU A 87 -5.35 18.57 -8.72
N MET A 88 -6.31 17.65 -8.88
CA MET A 88 -6.93 17.39 -10.18
C MET A 88 -7.98 18.46 -10.50
N ASP A 89 -8.05 18.87 -11.75
CA ASP A 89 -9.10 19.74 -12.25
C ASP A 89 -10.48 19.08 -12.04
N ALA A 90 -11.46 19.88 -11.59
CA ALA A 90 -12.79 19.39 -11.22
C ALA A 90 -13.50 18.59 -12.34
N LYS A 91 -13.21 18.91 -13.60
CA LYS A 91 -13.78 18.23 -14.77
C LYS A 91 -13.18 16.85 -15.07
N PHE A 92 -12.02 16.52 -14.48
CA PHE A 92 -11.31 15.27 -14.77
C PHE A 92 -11.20 14.35 -13.56
N LYS A 93 -11.43 14.87 -12.34
CA LYS A 93 -11.17 14.13 -11.10
C LYS A 93 -12.11 12.94 -10.90
N ILE A 94 -11.63 11.97 -10.13
CA ILE A 94 -12.47 10.86 -9.64
C ILE A 94 -13.58 11.42 -8.76
N PRO A 95 -14.85 11.00 -8.96
CA PRO A 95 -15.95 11.35 -8.06
C PRO A 95 -15.70 10.86 -6.63
N ASP A 96 -16.08 11.64 -5.63
CA ASP A 96 -15.89 11.25 -4.21
C ASP A 96 -16.57 9.91 -3.85
N SER A 97 -17.66 9.56 -4.54
CA SER A 97 -18.32 8.25 -4.39
C SER A 97 -17.45 7.07 -4.80
N ASN A 98 -16.44 7.31 -5.62
CA ASN A 98 -15.53 6.30 -6.16
C ASN A 98 -14.18 6.27 -5.41
N LEU A 99 -14.02 7.11 -4.38
CA LEU A 99 -12.88 7.09 -3.47
C LEU A 99 -13.23 6.26 -2.23
N HIS A 100 -12.55 5.14 -2.07
CA HIS A 100 -12.80 4.17 -1.01
C HIS A 100 -11.65 4.19 -0.01
N PHE A 101 -11.90 4.69 1.20
CA PHE A 101 -10.93 4.69 2.29
C PHE A 101 -11.38 3.73 3.40
N PRO A 102 -10.46 3.01 4.06
CA PRO A 102 -10.80 2.15 5.18
C PRO A 102 -11.44 2.94 6.33
N LYS A 103 -12.56 2.45 6.85
CA LYS A 103 -13.31 3.02 7.96
C LYS A 103 -13.50 1.97 9.05
N ALA A 104 -13.86 2.42 10.27
CA ALA A 104 -14.10 1.53 11.41
C ALA A 104 -15.13 0.44 11.08
N ASP A 105 -16.20 0.81 10.36
CA ASP A 105 -17.04 -0.18 9.67
C ASP A 105 -16.36 -0.61 8.37
N THR A 106 -15.64 -1.72 8.43
CA THR A 106 -14.91 -2.27 7.29
C THR A 106 -15.83 -2.86 6.21
N ASN A 107 -17.12 -3.11 6.50
CA ASN A 107 -18.02 -3.77 5.56
C ASN A 107 -18.20 -2.97 4.27
N LYS A 108 -18.34 -1.65 4.37
CA LYS A 108 -18.49 -0.78 3.22
C LYS A 108 -17.25 -0.83 2.31
N TYR A 109 -16.06 -0.78 2.91
CA TYR A 109 -14.80 -0.90 2.18
C TYR A 109 -14.66 -2.28 1.52
N ILE A 110 -14.93 -3.36 2.26
CA ILE A 110 -14.89 -4.73 1.71
C ILE A 110 -15.90 -4.89 0.57
N SER A 111 -17.14 -4.38 0.74
CA SER A 111 -18.17 -4.45 -0.30
C SER A 111 -17.81 -3.69 -1.57
N SER A 112 -17.02 -2.60 -1.46
CA SER A 112 -16.56 -1.87 -2.65
C SER A 112 -15.65 -2.71 -3.55
N TRP A 113 -14.93 -3.69 -2.99
CA TRP A 113 -14.13 -4.66 -3.74
C TRP A 113 -14.97 -5.75 -4.43
N GLU A 114 -16.25 -5.84 -4.12
CA GLU A 114 -17.22 -6.78 -4.70
C GLU A 114 -18.19 -6.08 -5.68
N SER A 115 -18.03 -4.77 -5.89
CA SER A 115 -18.97 -3.95 -6.66
C SER A 115 -18.87 -4.11 -8.19
N GLY A 116 -18.01 -5.02 -8.67
CA GLY A 116 -17.76 -5.21 -10.11
C GLY A 116 -16.71 -4.25 -10.68
N VAL A 117 -16.13 -3.39 -9.85
CA VAL A 117 -14.97 -2.56 -10.24
C VAL A 117 -13.71 -3.42 -10.26
N ARG A 118 -13.00 -3.42 -11.37
CA ARG A 118 -11.74 -4.15 -11.54
C ARG A 118 -10.58 -3.36 -10.92
N CYS A 119 -9.88 -3.94 -9.96
CA CYS A 119 -8.62 -3.36 -9.46
C CYS A 119 -7.49 -3.73 -10.43
N ALA A 120 -7.07 -2.82 -11.29
CA ALA A 120 -6.02 -3.08 -12.28
C ALA A 120 -4.63 -3.18 -11.64
N VAL A 121 -4.37 -2.41 -10.59
CA VAL A 121 -3.12 -2.46 -9.85
C VAL A 121 -3.33 -2.14 -8.38
N MET A 122 -2.71 -2.94 -7.51
CA MET A 122 -2.42 -2.58 -6.14
C MET A 122 -0.95 -2.17 -6.08
N GLN A 123 -0.71 -0.87 -5.90
CA GLN A 123 0.62 -0.31 -5.80
C GLN A 123 0.99 -0.12 -4.33
N GLY A 124 2.20 -0.44 -3.93
CA GLY A 124 2.62 -0.29 -2.54
C GLY A 124 4.13 -0.20 -2.37
N GLY A 125 4.55 0.16 -1.17
CA GLY A 125 5.92 0.08 -0.70
C GLY A 125 6.15 -1.12 0.21
N GLN A 126 7.39 -1.29 0.67
CA GLN A 126 7.74 -2.26 1.69
C GLN A 126 8.09 -1.56 2.99
N GLY A 127 7.41 -1.92 4.07
CA GLY A 127 7.76 -1.44 5.40
C GLY A 127 8.95 -2.19 6.03
N ASP A 128 9.46 -1.67 7.16
CA ASP A 128 10.64 -2.21 7.84
C ASP A 128 10.45 -3.66 8.33
N THR A 129 9.22 -4.09 8.64
CA THR A 129 8.90 -5.49 8.96
C THR A 129 8.71 -6.37 7.72
N LYS A 130 8.98 -5.87 6.53
CA LYS A 130 8.75 -6.52 5.22
C LYS A 130 7.26 -6.79 4.98
N HIS A 131 6.41 -5.84 5.41
CA HIS A 131 4.98 -5.84 5.13
C HIS A 131 4.64 -5.04 3.86
N TRP A 132 3.48 -5.29 3.30
CA TRP A 132 2.77 -4.35 2.43
C TRP A 132 1.49 -3.89 3.13
N ALA A 133 1.03 -2.65 2.87
CA ALA A 133 0.02 -2.05 3.73
C ALA A 133 0.45 -2.19 5.20
N PHE A 134 -0.45 -2.43 6.15
CA PHE A 134 -0.06 -2.81 7.52
C PHE A 134 -0.25 -4.31 7.79
N ASN A 135 0.03 -5.15 6.79
CA ASN A 135 0.07 -6.61 6.98
C ASN A 135 1.39 -7.03 7.62
N ASP A 136 1.60 -6.60 8.86
CA ASP A 136 2.76 -6.95 9.68
C ASP A 136 2.85 -8.46 9.94
N PRO A 137 4.04 -9.02 10.27
CA PRO A 137 4.14 -10.36 10.81
C PRO A 137 3.20 -10.54 12.00
N VAL A 138 2.45 -11.63 12.01
CA VAL A 138 1.49 -11.91 13.08
C VAL A 138 2.23 -12.10 14.40
N LYS A 139 1.69 -11.49 15.46
CA LYS A 139 2.28 -11.58 16.80
C LYS A 139 2.45 -13.03 17.25
N ARG A 140 3.62 -13.34 17.81
CA ARG A 140 4.01 -14.67 18.27
C ARG A 140 3.38 -14.97 19.65
N GLU A 141 2.06 -15.22 19.65
CA GLU A 141 1.26 -15.55 20.83
C GLU A 141 0.12 -16.51 20.47
N GLY A 142 -0.50 -17.10 21.48
CA GLY A 142 -1.58 -18.07 21.32
C GLY A 142 -1.16 -19.21 20.40
N LYS A 143 -1.97 -19.52 19.38
CA LYS A 143 -1.68 -20.59 18.42
C LYS A 143 -0.42 -20.35 17.58
N TYR A 144 0.04 -19.10 17.49
CA TYR A 144 1.25 -18.72 16.72
C TYR A 144 2.49 -18.52 17.60
N LYS A 145 2.45 -18.97 18.87
CA LYS A 145 3.58 -18.84 19.80
C LYS A 145 4.87 -19.48 19.25
N ASP A 146 4.76 -20.70 18.73
CA ASP A 146 5.91 -21.51 18.33
C ASP A 146 6.21 -21.41 16.83
N ALA A 147 5.20 -21.15 15.99
CA ALA A 147 5.35 -20.94 14.55
C ALA A 147 4.46 -19.79 14.05
N PRO A 148 4.87 -19.02 13.02
CA PRO A 148 3.98 -18.03 12.38
C PRO A 148 2.82 -18.76 11.67
N PRO A 149 1.74 -18.03 11.28
CA PRO A 149 0.70 -18.62 10.43
C PRO A 149 1.29 -19.18 9.14
N THR A 150 0.69 -20.22 8.59
CA THR A 150 1.06 -20.68 7.25
C THR A 150 0.73 -19.60 6.22
N PRO A 151 1.34 -19.61 5.02
CA PRO A 151 0.97 -18.71 3.93
C PRO A 151 -0.53 -18.73 3.63
N GLU A 152 -1.16 -19.90 3.64
CA GLU A 152 -2.59 -20.10 3.39
C GLU A 152 -3.46 -19.49 4.51
N GLU A 153 -3.04 -19.58 5.76
CA GLU A 153 -3.73 -18.94 6.88
C GLU A 153 -3.62 -17.42 6.79
N PHE A 154 -2.43 -16.90 6.48
CA PHE A 154 -2.20 -15.45 6.35
C PHE A 154 -3.02 -14.88 5.19
N ARG A 155 -3.11 -15.58 4.05
CA ARG A 155 -3.89 -15.16 2.87
C ARG A 155 -5.40 -15.05 3.11
N LYS A 156 -5.94 -15.68 4.15
CA LYS A 156 -7.35 -15.55 4.53
C LYS A 156 -7.68 -14.28 5.30
N LEU A 157 -6.68 -13.48 5.66
CA LEU A 157 -6.91 -12.21 6.36
C LEU A 157 -7.53 -11.20 5.40
N SER A 158 -8.70 -10.69 5.79
CA SER A 158 -9.41 -9.62 5.07
C SER A 158 -9.01 -8.25 5.62
N THR A 159 -9.59 -7.18 5.07
CA THR A 159 -9.50 -5.82 5.63
C THR A 159 -9.94 -5.83 7.08
N ARG A 160 -9.13 -5.26 7.96
CA ARG A 160 -9.32 -5.37 9.41
C ARG A 160 -8.59 -4.28 10.18
N VAL A 161 -8.94 -4.12 11.45
CA VAL A 161 -8.11 -3.42 12.44
C VAL A 161 -6.95 -4.33 12.83
N VAL A 162 -5.76 -3.76 12.92
CA VAL A 162 -4.53 -4.45 13.36
C VAL A 162 -3.83 -3.69 14.47
N ASP A 163 -3.22 -4.43 15.40
CA ASP A 163 -2.20 -3.90 16.29
C ASP A 163 -0.88 -3.84 15.53
N LEU A 164 -0.27 -2.66 15.46
CA LEU A 164 0.96 -2.47 14.72
C LEU A 164 2.17 -3.05 15.43
N HIS A 165 3.04 -3.64 14.66
CA HIS A 165 4.33 -4.10 15.16
C HIS A 165 5.15 -2.90 15.70
N PRO A 166 5.89 -3.03 16.83
CA PRO A 166 6.70 -1.93 17.36
C PRO A 166 7.66 -1.30 16.35
N ILE A 167 8.27 -2.11 15.46
CA ILE A 167 9.14 -1.62 14.37
C ILE A 167 8.34 -0.76 13.39
N THR A 168 7.11 -1.14 13.05
CA THR A 168 6.21 -0.35 12.19
C THR A 168 5.85 0.99 12.83
N CYS A 169 5.60 1.01 14.16
CA CYS A 169 5.42 2.26 14.89
C CYS A 169 6.68 3.14 14.84
N MET A 170 7.86 2.55 15.02
CA MET A 170 9.15 3.27 14.94
C MET A 170 9.40 3.84 13.55
N GLN A 171 9.14 3.06 12.50
CA GLN A 171 9.25 3.51 11.11
C GLN A 171 8.36 4.73 10.89
N ASN A 172 7.08 4.66 11.24
CA ASN A 172 6.14 5.76 11.03
C ASN A 172 6.47 6.99 11.90
N ALA A 173 7.00 6.80 13.10
CA ALA A 173 7.50 7.90 13.90
C ALA A 173 8.63 8.65 13.19
N ARG A 174 9.57 7.91 12.59
CA ARG A 174 10.69 8.49 11.83
C ARG A 174 10.23 9.22 10.58
N THR A 175 9.29 8.66 9.83
CA THR A 175 8.88 9.21 8.53
C THR A 175 7.82 10.32 8.64
N SER A 176 6.99 10.31 9.70
CA SER A 176 5.78 11.15 9.73
C SER A 176 5.61 11.97 11.01
N ALA A 177 6.30 11.65 12.10
CA ALA A 177 6.10 12.30 13.40
C ALA A 177 7.41 12.82 14.03
N GLY A 178 8.43 13.15 13.23
CA GLY A 178 9.68 13.72 13.72
C GLY A 178 10.45 12.85 14.72
N GLY A 179 10.25 11.52 14.67
CA GLY A 179 10.87 10.57 15.60
C GLY A 179 10.09 10.34 16.89
N VAL A 180 8.95 11.01 17.08
CA VAL A 180 8.16 10.91 18.33
C VAL A 180 7.26 9.67 18.27
N VAL A 181 7.73 8.57 18.83
CA VAL A 181 7.02 7.25 18.80
C VAL A 181 5.65 7.32 19.49
N THR A 182 5.53 8.09 20.56
CA THR A 182 4.27 8.26 21.31
C THR A 182 3.22 9.05 20.53
N GLY A 183 3.61 9.74 19.47
CA GLY A 183 2.70 10.44 18.54
C GLY A 183 2.07 9.55 17.48
N ILE A 184 2.51 8.29 17.35
CA ILE A 184 1.98 7.35 16.37
C ILE A 184 0.90 6.47 17.01
N PRO A 185 -0.28 6.35 16.37
CA PRO A 185 -1.30 5.40 16.80
C PRO A 185 -0.76 3.96 16.78
N ARG A 186 -1.24 3.16 17.74
CA ARG A 186 -0.81 1.77 17.87
C ARG A 186 -1.64 0.78 17.06
N GLN A 187 -2.73 1.27 16.49
CA GLN A 187 -3.65 0.48 15.68
C GLN A 187 -3.91 1.17 14.36
N ALA A 188 -4.20 0.37 13.35
CA ALA A 188 -4.60 0.86 12.03
C ALA A 188 -5.66 -0.07 11.42
N LEU A 189 -6.42 0.48 10.49
CA LEU A 189 -7.21 -0.25 9.51
C LEU A 189 -6.31 -0.53 8.32
N THR A 190 -6.35 -1.74 7.79
CA THR A 190 -5.49 -2.12 6.65
C THR A 190 -6.23 -3.03 5.68
N VAL A 191 -5.99 -2.81 4.39
CA VAL A 191 -6.39 -3.75 3.34
C VAL A 191 -5.72 -5.11 3.59
N GLY A 192 -6.48 -6.18 3.46
CA GLY A 192 -5.98 -7.53 3.72
C GLY A 192 -5.51 -8.27 2.47
N PRO A 193 -4.82 -9.40 2.64
CA PRO A 193 -4.48 -10.31 1.55
C PRO A 193 -5.67 -10.69 0.66
N VAL A 194 -6.85 -10.94 1.26
CA VAL A 194 -8.06 -11.27 0.49
C VAL A 194 -8.35 -10.23 -0.60
N GLN A 195 -8.24 -8.95 -0.30
CA GLN A 195 -8.42 -7.87 -1.26
C GLN A 195 -7.21 -7.74 -2.19
N THR A 196 -6.00 -7.92 -1.66
CA THR A 196 -4.76 -7.85 -2.46
C THR A 196 -4.79 -8.82 -3.63
N TRP A 197 -5.27 -10.05 -3.42
CA TRP A 197 -5.35 -11.07 -4.49
C TRP A 197 -6.47 -10.84 -5.51
N LYS A 198 -7.31 -9.81 -5.32
CA LYS A 198 -8.29 -9.37 -6.34
C LYS A 198 -7.70 -8.39 -7.36
N ALA A 199 -6.54 -7.81 -7.07
CA ALA A 199 -5.86 -6.95 -8.03
C ALA A 199 -5.29 -7.78 -9.18
N ASP A 200 -5.38 -7.27 -10.41
CA ASP A 200 -4.78 -7.93 -11.59
C ASP A 200 -3.25 -7.93 -11.51
N LYS A 201 -2.70 -6.93 -10.84
CA LYS A 201 -1.25 -6.75 -10.62
C LYS A 201 -1.01 -6.22 -9.22
N VAL A 202 0.00 -6.75 -8.54
CA VAL A 202 0.60 -6.15 -7.35
C VAL A 202 1.96 -5.57 -7.73
N SER A 203 2.14 -4.26 -7.53
CA SER A 203 3.35 -3.53 -7.91
C SER A 203 3.97 -2.89 -6.69
N ILE A 204 5.13 -3.40 -6.27
CA ILE A 204 5.85 -2.90 -5.10
C ILE A 204 6.99 -1.99 -5.55
N TRP A 205 7.02 -0.78 -5.00
CA TRP A 205 7.99 0.26 -5.33
C TRP A 205 8.87 0.57 -4.11
N GLN A 206 10.16 0.29 -4.25
CA GLN A 206 11.16 0.57 -3.25
C GLN A 206 11.83 1.91 -3.55
N ALA A 207 11.20 2.97 -3.06
CA ALA A 207 11.60 4.35 -3.30
C ALA A 207 12.67 4.77 -2.28
N GLY A 208 13.90 4.53 -2.53
CA GLY A 208 14.98 5.02 -1.69
C GLY A 208 16.28 4.24 -1.80
N ALA A 209 17.36 4.90 -1.47
CA ALA A 209 18.63 4.26 -1.18
C ALA A 209 18.70 3.99 0.33
N HIS A 210 19.08 2.78 0.70
CA HIS A 210 19.26 2.38 2.09
C HIS A 210 20.73 2.08 2.34
N ASP A 211 21.26 2.51 3.46
CA ASP A 211 22.63 2.20 3.85
C ASP A 211 22.83 0.68 4.04
N ASN A 212 21.77 0.00 4.48
CA ASN A 212 21.72 -1.45 4.55
C ASN A 212 20.48 -2.00 3.82
N PRO A 213 20.57 -2.34 2.53
CA PRO A 213 19.44 -2.81 1.73
C PRO A 213 19.14 -4.31 1.91
N PHE A 214 19.62 -4.94 2.97
CA PHE A 214 19.45 -6.38 3.21
C PHE A 214 17.98 -6.81 3.16
N GLY A 215 17.07 -6.03 3.77
CA GLY A 215 15.64 -6.34 3.76
C GLY A 215 15.02 -6.34 2.37
N GLN A 216 15.42 -5.41 1.51
CA GLN A 216 14.97 -5.35 0.12
C GLN A 216 15.50 -6.51 -0.70
N ARG A 217 16.76 -6.89 -0.48
CA ARG A 217 17.37 -8.06 -1.14
C ARG A 217 16.73 -9.36 -0.70
N LEU A 218 16.47 -9.50 0.60
CA LEU A 218 15.79 -10.67 1.14
C LEU A 218 14.45 -10.88 0.46
N THR A 219 13.60 -9.85 0.42
CA THR A 219 12.28 -9.94 -0.21
C THR A 219 12.36 -10.16 -1.71
N ALA A 220 13.26 -9.47 -2.42
CA ALA A 220 13.49 -9.68 -3.85
C ALA A 220 13.93 -11.14 -4.14
N LEU A 221 14.83 -11.69 -3.31
CA LEU A 221 15.25 -13.09 -3.39
C LEU A 221 14.08 -14.04 -3.14
N MET A 222 13.34 -13.84 -2.04
CA MET A 222 12.22 -14.71 -1.66
C MET A 222 11.14 -14.71 -2.73
N ILE A 223 10.77 -13.55 -3.26
CA ILE A 223 9.77 -13.43 -4.34
C ILE A 223 10.29 -14.13 -5.61
N SER A 224 11.52 -13.87 -6.03
CA SER A 224 12.09 -14.45 -7.25
C SER A 224 12.26 -15.97 -7.17
N LYS A 225 12.50 -16.51 -5.98
CA LYS A 225 12.64 -17.95 -5.71
C LYS A 225 11.37 -18.63 -5.23
N LYS A 226 10.27 -17.90 -5.14
CA LYS A 226 8.98 -18.37 -4.62
C LYS A 226 9.09 -19.00 -3.22
N ILE A 227 9.90 -18.38 -2.36
CA ILE A 227 10.03 -18.76 -0.96
C ILE A 227 9.02 -17.94 -0.17
N MET A 228 7.98 -18.58 0.35
CA MET A 228 6.90 -17.92 1.09
C MET A 228 7.03 -18.19 2.58
N ASP A 229 7.08 -17.13 3.39
CA ASP A 229 7.09 -17.19 4.84
C ASP A 229 6.33 -15.99 5.40
N SER A 230 5.31 -16.23 6.20
CA SER A 230 4.49 -15.15 6.80
C SER A 230 5.23 -14.35 7.88
N ALA A 231 6.40 -14.80 8.34
CA ALA A 231 7.31 -13.99 9.13
C ALA A 231 7.98 -12.87 8.30
N VAL A 232 7.94 -13.00 6.97
CA VAL A 232 8.34 -11.99 5.98
C VAL A 232 7.14 -11.76 5.06
N PRO A 233 6.09 -11.05 5.47
CA PRO A 233 4.80 -11.01 4.77
C PRO A 233 4.90 -10.67 3.29
N MET A 234 5.80 -9.75 2.91
CA MET A 234 6.05 -9.38 1.50
C MET A 234 6.39 -10.60 0.63
N SER A 235 7.03 -11.64 1.20
CA SER A 235 7.39 -12.86 0.47
C SER A 235 6.17 -13.63 -0.04
N LEU A 236 5.02 -13.48 0.63
CA LEU A 236 3.77 -14.15 0.23
C LEU A 236 3.26 -13.66 -1.13
N LEU A 237 3.66 -12.45 -1.55
CA LEU A 237 3.32 -11.93 -2.89
C LEU A 237 3.95 -12.76 -4.01
N ALA A 238 4.94 -13.62 -3.72
CA ALA A 238 5.49 -14.58 -4.68
C ALA A 238 4.44 -15.53 -5.29
N ASP A 239 3.32 -15.74 -4.59
CA ASP A 239 2.19 -16.55 -5.04
C ASP A 239 1.12 -15.75 -5.80
N HIS A 240 1.25 -14.43 -5.84
CA HIS A 240 0.36 -13.62 -6.67
C HIS A 240 0.66 -13.85 -8.16
N PRO A 241 -0.37 -14.06 -9.02
CA PRO A 241 -0.15 -14.41 -10.43
C PRO A 241 0.60 -13.33 -11.22
N ASN A 242 0.55 -12.07 -10.76
CA ASN A 242 1.23 -10.96 -11.41
C ASN A 242 1.80 -10.00 -10.36
N VAL A 243 3.00 -10.30 -9.87
CA VAL A 243 3.75 -9.44 -8.94
C VAL A 243 4.95 -8.81 -9.63
N GLN A 244 5.12 -7.51 -9.43
CA GLN A 244 6.28 -6.75 -9.88
C GLN A 244 6.94 -6.07 -8.69
N PHE A 245 8.25 -6.22 -8.59
CA PHE A 245 9.07 -5.60 -7.55
C PHE A 245 10.03 -4.59 -8.20
N ASN A 246 9.83 -3.31 -7.93
CA ASN A 246 10.55 -2.20 -8.54
C ASN A 246 11.50 -1.58 -7.51
N TYR A 247 12.74 -1.36 -7.88
CA TYR A 247 13.74 -0.76 -7.00
C TYR A 247 14.82 -0.02 -7.79
N TYR A 248 15.45 0.94 -7.15
CA TYR A 248 16.68 1.52 -7.69
C TYR A 248 17.79 0.49 -7.69
N ARG A 249 18.54 0.40 -8.77
CA ARG A 249 19.73 -0.46 -8.82
C ARG A 249 20.70 -0.15 -7.67
N GLY A 250 20.95 1.13 -7.41
CA GLY A 250 21.78 1.58 -6.28
C GLY A 250 21.13 1.33 -4.92
N GLY A 251 19.80 1.28 -4.85
CA GLY A 251 19.05 1.04 -3.60
C GLY A 251 19.11 -0.40 -3.10
N ILE A 252 19.40 -1.36 -3.98
CA ILE A 252 19.69 -2.74 -3.58
C ILE A 252 21.21 -2.92 -3.30
N GLY A 253 22.07 -2.09 -3.92
CA GLY A 253 23.52 -2.06 -3.71
C GLY A 253 24.24 -3.39 -3.99
N VAL A 254 25.51 -3.43 -3.70
CA VAL A 254 26.33 -4.65 -3.71
C VAL A 254 26.25 -5.30 -2.32
N CYS A 255 26.12 -6.63 -2.25
CA CYS A 255 26.19 -7.34 -0.98
C CYS A 255 27.68 -7.54 -0.60
N GLU A 256 28.22 -6.61 0.12
CA GLU A 256 29.51 -6.82 0.79
C GLU A 256 29.23 -7.35 2.20
N THR A 257 29.91 -8.42 2.56
CA THR A 257 29.82 -8.97 3.91
C THR A 257 30.79 -8.18 4.77
N GLU A 258 30.31 -7.12 5.37
CA GLU A 258 31.06 -6.40 6.39
C GLU A 258 30.51 -6.77 7.77
N MET A 259 31.39 -7.08 8.69
CA MET A 259 31.05 -7.15 10.11
C MET A 259 31.12 -5.73 10.69
N HIS A 260 30.01 -5.23 11.14
CA HIS A 260 29.90 -3.98 11.88
C HIS A 260 29.94 -4.23 13.37
#